data_754022bdd982e58100e314059e24046d
#
_entry.id   754022bdd982e58100e314059e24046d
#
_cell.length_a   1.000
_cell.length_b   1.000
_cell.length_c   1.000
_cell.angle_alpha   90.00
_cell.angle_beta   90.00
_cell.angle_gamma   90.00
#
_symmetry.space_group_name_H-M   'P 1'
#
loop_
_entity.id
_entity.type
_entity.pdbx_description
1 polymer ?
#
loop_
_entity_poly.entity_id
_entity_poly.type
_entity_poly.pdbx_seq_one_letter_code
_entity_poly.pdbx_strand_id
1 'polypeptide(L)'
;MKRYSKKYWAKRAEKYDRTNWVQNEDFMDVFTSMLPEHNFKKILEVGIGTGAVAKIISKRIGPLTGIDISAEMISNINHPDIELILADVQALPFDSETFDLIYMRNVLHYIDQPEKGFSEICRCMKPKAYFLFSQVVPPDDSISEEYDWLVGRNIHYQTQTEIIDMFKDFSIIKRLDFILEKQSITNWLNNTCNDKAKKIEIVQRHRDTSDHYKSLAQYEETSGDIFVNIKHMLVLGQKRLLSR
;
A
#
# COMPACT_ATOMS: atom_id res chain seq x y z
N MET A 1 13.21 17.58 -3.10
CA MET A 1 14.12 16.41 -3.21
C MET A 1 13.27 15.18 -3.00
N LYS A 2 13.12 14.27 -3.97
CA LYS A 2 12.24 13.09 -3.84
C LYS A 2 12.70 12.27 -2.64
N ARG A 3 11.81 12.10 -1.64
CA ARG A 3 12.08 11.44 -0.36
C ARG A 3 12.56 9.99 -0.52
N TYR A 4 12.07 9.30 -1.55
CA TYR A 4 12.44 7.93 -1.91
C TYR A 4 12.93 7.88 -3.34
N SER A 5 14.27 7.80 -3.51
CA SER A 5 14.89 7.73 -4.82
C SER A 5 14.72 6.32 -5.43
N LYS A 6 14.79 6.23 -6.75
CA LYS A 6 14.89 4.96 -7.48
C LYS A 6 15.92 4.01 -6.84
N LYS A 7 17.05 4.54 -6.36
CA LYS A 7 18.12 3.79 -5.67
C LYS A 7 17.67 3.15 -4.34
N TYR A 8 16.70 3.73 -3.64
CA TYR A 8 16.14 3.16 -2.41
C TYR A 8 15.37 1.86 -2.72
N TRP A 9 14.55 1.87 -3.76
CA TRP A 9 13.76 0.72 -4.17
C TRP A 9 14.59 -0.39 -4.79
N ALA A 10 15.59 -0.04 -5.62
CA ALA A 10 16.52 -1.00 -6.22
C ALA A 10 17.15 -1.93 -5.17
N LYS A 11 17.56 -1.37 -4.02
CA LYS A 11 18.16 -2.14 -2.93
C LYS A 11 17.18 -3.08 -2.21
N ARG A 12 15.88 -2.89 -2.39
CA ARG A 12 14.84 -3.68 -1.71
C ARG A 12 14.23 -4.77 -2.58
N ALA A 13 14.31 -4.62 -3.90
CA ALA A 13 13.65 -5.52 -4.87
C ALA A 13 13.94 -7.00 -4.61
N GLU A 14 15.20 -7.36 -4.32
CA GLU A 14 15.61 -8.76 -4.11
C GLU A 14 14.99 -9.44 -2.87
N LYS A 15 14.61 -8.67 -1.86
CA LYS A 15 14.16 -9.20 -0.56
C LYS A 15 12.71 -8.87 -0.23
N TYR A 16 12.07 -8.01 -1.01
CA TYR A 16 10.77 -7.47 -0.69
C TYR A 16 9.70 -8.57 -0.53
N ASP A 17 9.70 -9.53 -1.44
CA ASP A 17 8.73 -10.64 -1.46
C ASP A 17 8.90 -11.65 -0.30
N ARG A 18 10.04 -11.56 0.43
CA ARG A 18 10.29 -12.42 1.61
C ARG A 18 9.59 -11.91 2.87
N THR A 19 8.95 -10.76 2.81
CA THR A 19 8.18 -10.20 3.92
C THR A 19 6.83 -10.91 4.00
N ASN A 20 6.49 -11.50 5.16
CA ASN A 20 5.36 -12.41 5.34
C ASN A 20 4.00 -11.82 4.89
N TRP A 21 3.81 -10.52 5.00
CA TRP A 21 2.52 -9.90 4.65
C TRP A 21 2.30 -9.62 3.16
N VAL A 22 3.35 -9.73 2.31
CA VAL A 22 3.25 -9.36 0.88
C VAL A 22 2.31 -10.30 0.14
N GLN A 23 2.33 -11.59 0.50
CA GLN A 23 1.57 -12.66 -0.14
C GLN A 23 0.55 -13.32 0.80
N ASN A 24 0.02 -12.58 1.78
CA ASN A 24 -1.00 -13.10 2.69
C ASN A 24 -2.30 -13.40 1.92
N GLU A 25 -2.69 -14.67 1.83
CA GLU A 25 -3.84 -15.12 1.05
C GLU A 25 -5.16 -14.58 1.62
N ASP A 26 -5.34 -14.60 2.94
CA ASP A 26 -6.56 -14.09 3.60
C ASP A 26 -6.75 -12.60 3.31
N PHE A 27 -5.64 -11.83 3.35
CA PHE A 27 -5.69 -10.43 2.94
C PHE A 27 -6.13 -10.28 1.49
N MET A 28 -5.57 -11.08 0.57
CA MET A 28 -5.90 -11.00 -0.85
C MET A 28 -7.35 -11.41 -1.14
N ASP A 29 -7.87 -12.37 -0.39
CA ASP A 29 -9.27 -12.78 -0.49
C ASP A 29 -10.20 -11.65 -0.05
N VAL A 30 -9.93 -11.04 1.10
CA VAL A 30 -10.68 -9.88 1.59
C VAL A 30 -10.54 -8.71 0.62
N PHE A 31 -9.32 -8.39 0.15
CA PHE A 31 -9.06 -7.27 -0.76
C PHE A 31 -9.85 -7.42 -2.07
N THR A 32 -9.82 -8.61 -2.67
CA THR A 32 -10.56 -8.85 -3.94
C THR A 32 -12.07 -8.95 -3.74
N SER A 33 -12.55 -9.44 -2.57
CA SER A 33 -13.98 -9.53 -2.25
C SER A 33 -14.66 -8.16 -2.07
N MET A 34 -13.89 -7.11 -1.94
CA MET A 34 -14.44 -5.75 -1.91
C MET A 34 -14.98 -5.31 -3.27
N LEU A 35 -14.43 -5.85 -4.36
CA LEU A 35 -14.89 -5.51 -5.71
C LEU A 35 -16.31 -6.03 -5.97
N PRO A 36 -17.13 -5.27 -6.71
CA PRO A 36 -18.43 -5.78 -7.17
C PRO A 36 -18.23 -6.84 -8.25
N GLU A 37 -19.25 -7.66 -8.47
CA GLU A 37 -19.32 -8.50 -9.67
C GLU A 37 -19.35 -7.59 -10.91
N HIS A 38 -18.23 -7.49 -11.59
CA HIS A 38 -18.07 -6.63 -12.75
C HIS A 38 -17.00 -7.21 -13.68
N ASN A 39 -17.23 -7.10 -14.98
CA ASN A 39 -16.25 -7.50 -15.99
C ASN A 39 -15.34 -6.31 -16.32
N PHE A 40 -14.30 -6.11 -15.52
CA PHE A 40 -13.30 -5.06 -15.72
C PHE A 40 -12.51 -5.32 -17.00
N LYS A 41 -12.30 -4.28 -17.83
CA LYS A 41 -11.62 -4.36 -19.13
C LYS A 41 -10.28 -3.64 -19.17
N LYS A 42 -10.15 -2.59 -18.39
CA LYS A 42 -8.94 -1.78 -18.29
C LYS A 42 -8.60 -1.58 -16.81
N ILE A 43 -7.63 -2.33 -16.33
CA ILE A 43 -7.22 -2.38 -14.93
C ILE A 43 -5.84 -1.76 -14.79
N LEU A 44 -5.64 -0.89 -13.80
CA LEU A 44 -4.33 -0.32 -13.46
C LEU A 44 -3.96 -0.65 -12.02
N GLU A 45 -2.76 -1.19 -11.81
CA GLU A 45 -2.10 -1.23 -10.50
C GLU A 45 -1.13 -0.06 -10.35
N VAL A 46 -1.30 0.74 -9.30
CA VAL A 46 -0.38 1.83 -8.94
C VAL A 46 0.62 1.33 -7.89
N GLY A 47 1.93 1.43 -8.23
CA GLY A 47 3.00 0.93 -7.38
C GLY A 47 3.08 -0.60 -7.38
N ILE A 48 3.14 -1.20 -8.58
CA ILE A 48 3.12 -2.66 -8.76
C ILE A 48 4.26 -3.38 -8.04
N GLY A 49 5.39 -2.71 -7.78
CA GLY A 49 6.56 -3.27 -7.12
C GLY A 49 7.10 -4.50 -7.84
N THR A 50 7.17 -5.62 -7.15
CA THR A 50 7.64 -6.92 -7.70
C THR A 50 6.54 -7.72 -8.40
N GLY A 51 5.33 -7.18 -8.47
CA GLY A 51 4.18 -7.81 -9.11
C GLY A 51 3.52 -8.92 -8.28
N ALA A 52 3.80 -9.00 -6.99
CA ALA A 52 3.24 -10.04 -6.13
C ALA A 52 1.70 -9.99 -6.10
N VAL A 53 1.14 -8.79 -5.96
CA VAL A 53 -0.32 -8.57 -5.97
C VAL A 53 -0.86 -8.72 -7.39
N ALA A 54 -0.21 -8.10 -8.38
CA ALA A 54 -0.61 -8.16 -9.79
C ALA A 54 -0.82 -9.59 -10.30
N LYS A 55 0.08 -10.51 -9.95
CA LYS A 55 -0.02 -11.93 -10.35
C LYS A 55 -1.26 -12.63 -9.79
N ILE A 56 -1.72 -12.23 -8.61
CA ILE A 56 -2.95 -12.77 -8.00
C ILE A 56 -4.16 -12.13 -8.67
N ILE A 57 -4.15 -10.81 -8.83
CA ILE A 57 -5.24 -10.04 -9.43
C ILE A 57 -5.46 -10.44 -10.89
N SER A 58 -4.38 -10.59 -11.68
CA SER A 58 -4.50 -10.99 -13.09
C SER A 58 -5.20 -12.34 -13.27
N LYS A 59 -4.95 -13.29 -12.37
CA LYS A 59 -5.61 -14.61 -12.37
C LYS A 59 -7.09 -14.54 -11.97
N ARG A 60 -7.44 -13.63 -11.04
CA ARG A 60 -8.79 -13.56 -10.46
C ARG A 60 -9.73 -12.67 -11.27
N ILE A 61 -9.20 -11.59 -11.87
CA ILE A 61 -10.00 -10.52 -12.45
C ILE A 61 -9.71 -10.35 -13.95
N GLY A 62 -8.45 -10.48 -14.36
CA GLY A 62 -8.02 -10.38 -15.76
C GLY A 62 -6.76 -9.57 -15.97
N PRO A 63 -6.31 -9.42 -17.24
CA PRO A 63 -5.10 -8.70 -17.59
C PRO A 63 -5.10 -7.25 -17.09
N LEU A 64 -3.93 -6.75 -16.72
CA LEU A 64 -3.78 -5.42 -16.14
C LEU A 64 -2.51 -4.71 -16.62
N THR A 65 -2.50 -3.39 -16.49
CA THR A 65 -1.30 -2.55 -16.60
C THR A 65 -0.81 -2.24 -15.18
N GLY A 66 0.50 -2.37 -14.94
CA GLY A 66 1.11 -2.00 -13.66
C GLY A 66 2.13 -0.89 -13.84
N ILE A 67 2.11 0.09 -12.95
CA ILE A 67 3.12 1.15 -12.92
C ILE A 67 3.94 1.11 -11.65
N ASP A 68 5.22 1.47 -11.78
CA ASP A 68 6.10 1.77 -10.66
C ASP A 68 7.09 2.88 -11.03
N ILE A 69 7.60 3.59 -10.03
CA ILE A 69 8.63 4.61 -10.23
C ILE A 69 10.03 4.03 -10.35
N SER A 70 10.23 2.76 -9.94
CA SER A 70 11.50 2.04 -9.96
C SER A 70 11.53 1.00 -11.06
N ALA A 71 12.45 1.18 -12.02
CA ALA A 71 12.71 0.20 -13.07
C ALA A 71 13.20 -1.14 -12.47
N GLU A 72 13.96 -1.08 -11.39
CA GLU A 72 14.52 -2.28 -10.74
C GLU A 72 13.45 -3.12 -10.05
N MET A 73 12.37 -2.49 -9.54
CA MET A 73 11.25 -3.22 -8.95
C MET A 73 10.51 -4.03 -10.01
N ILE A 74 10.28 -3.47 -11.18
CA ILE A 74 9.50 -4.10 -12.25
C ILE A 74 10.34 -5.00 -13.18
N SER A 75 11.68 -4.90 -13.16
CA SER A 75 12.57 -5.56 -14.11
C SER A 75 12.46 -7.09 -14.16
N ASN A 76 12.04 -7.71 -13.06
CA ASN A 76 11.93 -9.16 -12.94
C ASN A 76 10.49 -9.68 -13.10
N ILE A 77 9.54 -8.80 -13.41
CA ILE A 77 8.17 -9.22 -13.68
C ILE A 77 8.10 -9.68 -15.15
N ASN A 78 7.89 -10.98 -15.32
CA ASN A 78 7.61 -11.57 -16.63
C ASN A 78 6.29 -12.34 -16.52
N HIS A 79 5.19 -11.74 -16.98
CA HIS A 79 3.86 -12.34 -16.91
C HIS A 79 3.02 -11.91 -18.14
N PRO A 80 2.37 -12.83 -18.84
CA PRO A 80 1.68 -12.52 -20.10
C PRO A 80 0.50 -11.56 -19.95
N ASP A 81 -0.13 -11.55 -18.77
CA ASP A 81 -1.31 -10.74 -18.49
C ASP A 81 -0.98 -9.42 -17.77
N ILE A 82 0.30 -9.04 -17.68
CA ILE A 82 0.74 -7.82 -16.98
C ILE A 82 1.59 -6.97 -17.93
N GLU A 83 1.07 -5.83 -18.33
CA GLU A 83 1.81 -4.78 -19.01
C GLU A 83 2.51 -3.88 -18.01
N LEU A 84 3.79 -3.55 -18.23
CA LEU A 84 4.59 -2.77 -17.28
C LEU A 84 4.97 -1.41 -17.85
N ILE A 85 4.73 -0.36 -17.06
CA ILE A 85 5.08 1.01 -17.45
C ILE A 85 5.84 1.69 -16.29
N LEU A 86 7.01 2.26 -16.61
CA LEU A 86 7.77 3.07 -15.64
C LEU A 86 7.13 4.45 -15.54
N ALA A 87 6.46 4.74 -14.43
CA ALA A 87 5.73 6.00 -14.26
C ALA A 87 5.67 6.44 -12.79
N ASP A 88 5.45 7.74 -12.60
CA ASP A 88 5.14 8.35 -11.31
C ASP A 88 3.62 8.57 -11.23
N VAL A 89 2.98 8.11 -10.15
CA VAL A 89 1.54 8.28 -9.94
C VAL A 89 1.11 9.75 -9.94
N GLN A 90 2.03 10.68 -9.65
CA GLN A 90 1.78 12.12 -9.66
C GLN A 90 1.75 12.72 -11.08
N ALA A 91 2.05 11.92 -12.13
CA ALA A 91 2.01 12.30 -13.54
C ALA A 91 1.83 11.05 -14.40
N LEU A 92 0.61 10.51 -14.43
CA LEU A 92 0.28 9.28 -15.12
C LEU A 92 0.32 9.47 -16.65
N PRO A 93 1.03 8.60 -17.40
CA PRO A 93 1.16 8.71 -18.85
C PRO A 93 -0.05 8.11 -19.61
N PHE A 94 -1.24 8.34 -19.09
CA PHE A 94 -2.47 7.82 -19.67
C PHE A 94 -3.45 8.95 -19.97
N ASP A 95 -4.29 8.76 -20.95
CA ASP A 95 -5.41 9.63 -21.24
C ASP A 95 -6.43 9.63 -20.09
N SER A 96 -7.21 10.69 -20.00
CA SER A 96 -8.35 10.75 -19.08
C SER A 96 -9.34 9.65 -19.42
N GLU A 97 -10.03 9.14 -18.40
CA GLU A 97 -11.12 8.17 -18.56
C GLU A 97 -10.71 6.86 -19.27
N THR A 98 -9.52 6.36 -18.95
CA THR A 98 -8.97 5.14 -19.55
C THR A 98 -9.39 3.88 -18.79
N PHE A 99 -9.32 3.89 -17.45
CA PHE A 99 -9.46 2.69 -16.62
C PHE A 99 -10.85 2.57 -16.00
N ASP A 100 -11.34 1.34 -15.91
CA ASP A 100 -12.58 1.01 -15.19
C ASP A 100 -12.33 0.45 -13.78
N LEU A 101 -11.10 0.01 -13.50
CA LEU A 101 -10.59 -0.29 -12.17
C LEU A 101 -9.17 0.24 -12.02
N ILE A 102 -8.93 1.01 -10.96
CA ILE A 102 -7.57 1.30 -10.48
C ILE A 102 -7.45 0.73 -9.07
N TYR A 103 -6.31 0.14 -8.73
CA TYR A 103 -6.04 -0.26 -7.36
C TYR A 103 -4.63 0.13 -6.91
N MET A 104 -4.48 0.33 -5.60
CA MET A 104 -3.23 0.73 -4.96
C MET A 104 -3.12 0.09 -3.57
N ARG A 105 -1.96 -0.54 -3.28
CA ARG A 105 -1.70 -1.16 -1.98
C ARG A 105 -0.37 -0.71 -1.41
N ASN A 106 -0.40 -0.09 -0.21
CA ASN A 106 0.79 0.32 0.55
C ASN A 106 1.79 1.23 -0.20
N VAL A 107 1.27 2.15 -1.01
CA VAL A 107 2.06 3.10 -1.81
C VAL A 107 1.97 4.52 -1.27
N LEU A 108 0.83 4.89 -0.66
CA LEU A 108 0.47 6.26 -0.31
C LEU A 108 1.57 6.98 0.49
N HIS A 109 2.10 6.34 1.52
CA HIS A 109 3.13 6.91 2.40
C HIS A 109 4.50 7.16 1.71
N TYR A 110 4.64 6.77 0.43
CA TYR A 110 5.82 7.05 -0.40
C TYR A 110 5.59 8.15 -1.44
N ILE A 111 4.36 8.66 -1.55
CA ILE A 111 4.00 9.71 -2.52
C ILE A 111 4.32 11.07 -1.90
N ASP A 112 5.11 11.91 -2.59
CA ASP A 112 5.50 13.23 -2.09
C ASP A 112 4.31 14.21 -2.03
N GLN A 113 3.38 14.11 -2.99
CA GLN A 113 2.15 14.92 -3.08
C GLN A 113 0.95 14.00 -3.26
N PRO A 114 0.43 13.42 -2.16
CA PRO A 114 -0.66 12.43 -2.22
C PRO A 114 -1.90 12.93 -2.95
N GLU A 115 -2.30 14.18 -2.73
CA GLU A 115 -3.48 14.79 -3.36
C GLU A 115 -3.34 14.83 -4.88
N LYS A 116 -2.11 15.11 -5.37
CA LYS A 116 -1.83 15.10 -6.81
C LYS A 116 -1.92 13.68 -7.37
N GLY A 117 -1.42 12.69 -6.64
CA GLY A 117 -1.56 11.28 -7.01
C GLY A 117 -3.03 10.85 -7.12
N PHE A 118 -3.85 11.22 -6.14
CA PHE A 118 -5.29 10.95 -6.15
C PHE A 118 -6.02 11.67 -7.29
N SER A 119 -5.64 12.92 -7.58
CA SER A 119 -6.17 13.67 -8.72
C SER A 119 -5.86 13.00 -10.06
N GLU A 120 -4.64 12.51 -10.26
CA GLU A 120 -4.23 11.78 -11.48
C GLU A 120 -4.95 10.43 -11.60
N ILE A 121 -5.08 9.70 -10.49
CA ILE A 121 -5.89 8.47 -10.43
C ILE A 121 -7.33 8.79 -10.88
N CYS A 122 -7.95 9.80 -10.26
CA CYS A 122 -9.32 10.20 -10.60
C CYS A 122 -9.44 10.64 -12.06
N ARG A 123 -8.45 11.37 -12.61
CA ARG A 123 -8.42 11.79 -14.02
C ARG A 123 -8.43 10.58 -14.97
N CYS A 124 -7.59 9.58 -14.68
CA CYS A 124 -7.46 8.39 -15.53
C CYS A 124 -8.62 7.40 -15.41
N MET A 125 -9.46 7.54 -14.40
CA MET A 125 -10.65 6.69 -14.20
C MET A 125 -11.80 7.12 -15.10
N LYS A 126 -12.48 6.16 -15.70
CA LYS A 126 -13.77 6.36 -16.38
C LYS A 126 -14.84 6.86 -15.42
N PRO A 127 -15.90 7.51 -15.90
CA PRO A 127 -17.09 7.77 -15.09
C PRO A 127 -17.60 6.48 -14.41
N LYS A 128 -17.89 6.54 -13.11
CA LYS A 128 -18.34 5.38 -12.29
C LYS A 128 -17.32 4.24 -12.17
N ALA A 129 -16.07 4.41 -12.59
CA ALA A 129 -15.01 3.43 -12.36
C ALA A 129 -14.71 3.26 -10.86
N TYR A 130 -14.09 2.15 -10.51
CA TYR A 130 -13.78 1.81 -9.12
C TYR A 130 -12.31 2.06 -8.79
N PHE A 131 -12.07 2.55 -7.57
CA PHE A 131 -10.75 2.65 -6.98
C PHE A 131 -10.69 1.78 -5.72
N LEU A 132 -9.94 0.68 -5.79
CA LEU A 132 -9.69 -0.21 -4.67
C LEU A 132 -8.36 0.17 -4.02
N PHE A 133 -8.42 0.59 -2.78
CA PHE A 133 -7.29 1.13 -2.04
C PHE A 133 -7.04 0.30 -0.78
N SER A 134 -5.77 0.09 -0.45
CA SER A 134 -5.36 -0.45 0.84
C SER A 134 -4.06 0.20 1.32
N GLN A 135 -4.03 0.52 2.60
CA GLN A 135 -2.89 1.16 3.24
C GLN A 135 -2.74 0.69 4.68
N VAL A 136 -1.49 0.44 5.08
CA VAL A 136 -1.14 0.34 6.50
C VAL A 136 -1.41 1.68 7.16
N VAL A 137 -2.11 1.64 8.28
CA VAL A 137 -2.47 2.83 9.07
C VAL A 137 -2.05 2.63 10.53
N PRO A 138 -1.86 3.71 11.30
CA PRO A 138 -1.74 3.59 12.75
C PRO A 138 -2.92 2.79 13.33
N PRO A 139 -2.74 2.00 14.39
CA PRO A 139 -3.83 1.29 15.05
C PRO A 139 -5.00 2.19 15.45
N ASP A 140 -4.69 3.43 15.85
CA ASP A 140 -5.63 4.52 16.12
C ASP A 140 -5.02 5.85 15.66
N ASP A 141 -5.86 6.78 15.20
CA ASP A 141 -5.39 8.08 14.68
C ASP A 141 -4.69 8.93 15.76
N SER A 142 -5.07 8.77 17.04
CA SER A 142 -4.48 9.51 18.17
C SER A 142 -3.00 9.21 18.43
N ILE A 143 -2.49 8.09 17.94
CA ILE A 143 -1.09 7.68 18.11
C ILE A 143 -0.26 7.77 16.83
N SER A 144 -0.71 8.55 15.85
CA SER A 144 -0.07 8.68 14.54
C SER A 144 1.41 9.09 14.64
N GLU A 145 1.73 10.09 15.45
CA GLU A 145 3.11 10.55 15.65
C GLU A 145 4.00 9.47 16.30
N GLU A 146 3.46 8.75 17.29
CA GLU A 146 4.16 7.63 17.93
C GLU A 146 4.40 6.50 16.93
N TYR A 147 3.40 6.20 16.07
CA TYR A 147 3.52 5.17 15.04
C TYR A 147 4.60 5.50 14.01
N ASP A 148 4.67 6.75 13.54
CA ASP A 148 5.72 7.22 12.63
C ASP A 148 7.11 7.12 13.28
N TRP A 149 7.22 7.48 14.56
CA TRP A 149 8.45 7.32 15.33
C TRP A 149 8.87 5.86 15.45
N LEU A 150 7.93 4.93 15.73
CA LEU A 150 8.19 3.49 15.84
C LEU A 150 8.74 2.91 14.53
N VAL A 151 8.13 3.25 13.39
CA VAL A 151 8.58 2.78 12.09
C VAL A 151 9.98 3.31 11.75
N GLY A 152 10.35 4.47 12.26
CA GLY A 152 11.71 5.00 12.22
C GLY A 152 12.25 5.31 10.83
N ARG A 153 11.42 5.58 9.84
CA ARG A 153 11.80 5.76 8.43
C ARG A 153 11.68 7.18 7.90
N ASN A 154 11.35 8.14 8.75
CA ASN A 154 11.00 9.50 8.33
C ASN A 154 9.89 9.50 7.25
N ILE A 155 8.91 8.63 7.43
CA ILE A 155 7.70 8.48 6.64
C ILE A 155 6.54 8.90 7.53
N HIS A 156 5.52 9.52 6.94
CA HIS A 156 4.23 9.68 7.58
C HIS A 156 3.29 8.57 7.10
N TYR A 157 2.77 7.78 8.04
CA TYR A 157 1.68 6.85 7.78
C TYR A 157 0.38 7.59 8.02
N GLN A 158 -0.32 7.89 6.93
CA GLN A 158 -1.58 8.61 6.97
C GLN A 158 -2.56 7.95 7.94
N THR A 159 -3.24 8.77 8.73
CA THR A 159 -4.34 8.35 9.57
C THR A 159 -5.54 7.92 8.72
N GLN A 160 -6.49 7.23 9.33
CA GLN A 160 -7.72 6.87 8.63
C GLN A 160 -8.51 8.11 8.21
N THR A 161 -8.52 9.16 9.06
CA THR A 161 -9.17 10.44 8.77
C THR A 161 -8.55 11.10 7.55
N GLU A 162 -7.22 11.24 7.49
CA GLU A 162 -6.51 11.81 6.33
C GLU A 162 -6.78 11.04 5.04
N ILE A 163 -6.83 9.70 5.10
CA ILE A 163 -7.16 8.88 3.92
C ILE A 163 -8.57 9.17 3.44
N ILE A 164 -9.56 9.23 4.33
CA ILE A 164 -10.95 9.53 3.97
C ILE A 164 -11.08 10.90 3.31
N ASP A 165 -10.36 11.90 3.79
CA ASP A 165 -10.35 13.24 3.21
C ASP A 165 -9.80 13.25 1.76
N MET A 166 -8.85 12.37 1.45
CA MET A 166 -8.34 12.20 0.08
C MET A 166 -9.38 11.57 -0.87
N PHE A 167 -10.39 10.87 -0.35
CA PHE A 167 -11.47 10.27 -1.15
C PHE A 167 -12.60 11.27 -1.50
N LYS A 168 -12.39 12.57 -1.38
CA LYS A 168 -13.41 13.61 -1.64
C LYS A 168 -14.06 13.52 -3.04
N ASP A 169 -13.33 13.06 -4.05
CA ASP A 169 -13.83 12.91 -5.43
C ASP A 169 -14.48 11.54 -5.70
N PHE A 170 -14.58 10.70 -4.66
CA PHE A 170 -15.15 9.36 -4.70
C PHE A 170 -16.38 9.24 -3.80
N SER A 171 -17.31 8.39 -4.21
CA SER A 171 -18.34 7.84 -3.31
C SER A 171 -17.75 6.58 -2.68
N ILE A 172 -17.59 6.55 -1.37
CA ILE A 172 -17.10 5.36 -0.66
C ILE A 172 -18.23 4.32 -0.64
N ILE A 173 -17.97 3.18 -1.29
CA ILE A 173 -18.92 2.06 -1.43
C ILE A 173 -18.77 1.06 -0.29
N LYS A 174 -17.51 0.73 0.04
CA LYS A 174 -17.15 -0.16 1.14
C LYS A 174 -15.93 0.38 1.85
N ARG A 175 -15.88 0.19 3.15
CA ARG A 175 -14.70 0.41 3.98
C ARG A 175 -14.62 -0.69 5.02
N LEU A 176 -13.44 -1.23 5.25
CA LEU A 176 -13.16 -2.17 6.32
C LEU A 176 -11.72 -2.06 6.79
N ASP A 177 -11.46 -2.51 7.99
CA ASP A 177 -10.12 -2.68 8.53
C ASP A 177 -9.76 -4.17 8.48
N PHE A 178 -8.55 -4.48 8.02
CA PHE A 178 -7.99 -5.81 8.05
C PHE A 178 -6.78 -5.82 8.99
N ILE A 179 -6.77 -6.75 9.93
CA ILE A 179 -5.69 -6.91 10.89
C ILE A 179 -4.80 -8.07 10.46
N LEU A 180 -3.55 -7.77 10.16
CA LEU A 180 -2.50 -8.78 10.05
C LEU A 180 -2.00 -9.08 11.46
N GLU A 181 -2.40 -10.21 12.01
CA GLU A 181 -2.04 -10.59 13.37
C GLU A 181 -0.60 -11.09 13.48
N LYS A 182 0.01 -10.88 14.64
CA LYS A 182 1.30 -11.44 15.06
C LYS A 182 2.43 -11.28 14.03
N GLN A 183 2.62 -10.05 13.53
CA GLN A 183 3.70 -9.75 12.59
C GLN A 183 5.03 -9.53 13.32
N SER A 184 6.05 -10.27 12.92
CA SER A 184 7.40 -10.19 13.48
C SER A 184 8.11 -8.90 13.06
N ILE A 185 8.54 -8.10 14.04
CA ILE A 185 9.35 -6.91 13.81
C ILE A 185 10.74 -7.30 13.27
N THR A 186 11.31 -8.39 13.74
CA THR A 186 12.60 -8.89 13.24
C THR A 186 12.51 -9.32 11.77
N ASN A 187 11.47 -10.08 11.38
CA ASN A 187 11.27 -10.46 9.98
C ASN A 187 11.12 -9.21 9.10
N TRP A 188 10.27 -8.26 9.50
CA TRP A 188 10.09 -7.01 8.78
C TRP A 188 11.41 -6.26 8.59
N LEU A 189 12.19 -6.04 9.65
CA LEU A 189 13.44 -5.32 9.60
C LEU A 189 14.52 -6.05 8.78
N ASN A 190 14.55 -7.37 8.83
CA ASN A 190 15.52 -8.15 8.05
C ASN A 190 15.30 -8.02 6.54
N ASN A 191 14.06 -7.89 6.11
CA ASN A 191 13.69 -7.77 4.70
C ASN A 191 13.64 -6.33 4.20
N THR A 192 13.58 -5.34 5.10
CA THR A 192 13.33 -3.95 4.70
C THR A 192 14.35 -2.94 5.19
N CYS A 193 15.29 -3.32 6.07
CA CYS A 193 16.35 -2.46 6.60
C CYS A 193 17.69 -3.16 6.50
N ASN A 194 18.69 -2.52 5.89
CA ASN A 194 20.05 -3.06 5.78
C ASN A 194 21.03 -2.49 6.84
N ASP A 195 20.61 -1.46 7.57
CA ASP A 195 21.41 -0.81 8.61
C ASP A 195 21.22 -1.53 9.95
N LYS A 196 22.30 -2.15 10.46
CA LYS A 196 22.26 -2.91 11.72
C LYS A 196 21.95 -2.01 12.93
N ALA A 197 22.55 -0.82 13.00
CA ALA A 197 22.31 0.12 14.09
C ALA A 197 20.85 0.58 14.11
N LYS A 198 20.33 0.88 12.93
CA LYS A 198 18.91 1.28 12.78
C LYS A 198 17.94 0.16 13.16
N LYS A 199 18.25 -1.10 12.86
CA LYS A 199 17.44 -2.24 13.31
C LYS A 199 17.36 -2.30 14.83
N ILE A 200 18.52 -2.21 15.51
CA ILE A 200 18.58 -2.23 16.97
C ILE A 200 17.77 -1.08 17.56
N GLU A 201 17.93 0.11 17.01
CA GLU A 201 17.18 1.30 17.42
C GLU A 201 15.66 1.09 17.30
N ILE A 202 15.19 0.58 16.16
CA ILE A 202 13.75 0.36 15.93
C ILE A 202 13.20 -0.72 16.89
N VAL A 203 13.92 -1.80 17.12
CA VAL A 203 13.52 -2.82 18.11
C VAL A 203 13.42 -2.21 19.50
N GLN A 204 14.40 -1.37 19.90
CA GLN A 204 14.35 -0.71 21.20
C GLN A 204 13.17 0.27 21.31
N ARG A 205 12.86 1.02 20.26
CA ARG A 205 11.68 1.89 20.23
C ARG A 205 10.38 1.12 20.49
N HIS A 206 10.24 -0.09 19.93
CA HIS A 206 9.06 -0.94 20.17
C HIS A 206 8.98 -1.43 21.63
N ARG A 207 10.13 -1.60 22.33
CA ARG A 207 10.15 -1.92 23.76
C ARG A 207 9.75 -0.73 24.63
N ASP A 208 10.23 0.46 24.25
CA ASP A 208 10.07 1.72 24.99
C ASP A 208 8.76 2.45 24.68
N THR A 209 7.96 1.94 23.74
CA THR A 209 6.71 2.56 23.31
C THR A 209 5.65 2.57 24.44
N SER A 210 4.62 3.38 24.28
CA SER A 210 3.54 3.52 25.24
C SER A 210 2.76 2.23 25.48
N ASP A 211 2.22 2.06 26.69
CA ASP A 211 1.31 0.96 26.98
C ASP A 211 0.03 1.03 26.13
N HIS A 212 -0.34 2.25 25.73
CA HIS A 212 -1.47 2.47 24.84
C HIS A 212 -1.22 1.83 23.45
N TYR A 213 -0.08 2.11 22.80
CA TYR A 213 0.29 1.43 21.57
C TYR A 213 0.36 -0.07 21.75
N LYS A 214 1.02 -0.54 22.82
CA LYS A 214 1.16 -2.00 23.09
C LYS A 214 -0.19 -2.69 23.18
N SER A 215 -1.16 -2.05 23.83
CA SER A 215 -2.53 -2.55 23.92
C SER A 215 -3.22 -2.60 22.57
N LEU A 216 -3.17 -1.50 21.79
CA LEU A 216 -3.82 -1.42 20.47
C LEU A 216 -3.23 -2.38 19.46
N ALA A 217 -1.89 -2.53 19.45
CA ALA A 217 -1.16 -3.39 18.52
C ALA A 217 -1.05 -4.85 19.00
N GLN A 218 -1.63 -5.22 20.15
CA GLN A 218 -1.50 -6.54 20.75
C GLN A 218 -0.04 -6.97 20.84
N TYR A 219 0.79 -6.08 21.42
CA TYR A 219 2.23 -6.31 21.55
C TYR A 219 2.54 -7.57 22.36
N GLU A 220 3.39 -8.41 21.83
CA GLU A 220 3.92 -9.61 22.49
C GLU A 220 5.43 -9.72 22.22
N GLU A 221 6.24 -9.95 23.25
CA GLU A 221 7.67 -10.21 23.11
C GLU A 221 7.99 -11.62 23.57
N THR A 222 8.49 -12.45 22.66
CA THR A 222 8.83 -13.86 22.92
C THR A 222 10.11 -14.25 22.19
N SER A 223 10.99 -15.01 22.86
CA SER A 223 12.20 -15.59 22.25
C SER A 223 13.11 -14.56 21.56
N GLY A 224 13.10 -13.31 22.04
CA GLY A 224 13.95 -12.23 21.49
C GLY A 224 13.38 -11.54 20.24
N ASP A 225 12.16 -11.83 19.84
CA ASP A 225 11.42 -11.13 18.79
C ASP A 225 10.17 -10.44 19.36
N ILE A 226 9.75 -9.39 18.68
CA ILE A 226 8.55 -8.64 19.00
C ILE A 226 7.51 -8.91 17.93
N PHE A 227 6.30 -9.23 18.36
CA PHE A 227 5.14 -9.44 17.51
C PHE A 227 4.10 -8.36 17.77
N VAL A 228 3.54 -7.82 16.70
CA VAL A 228 2.48 -6.83 16.75
C VAL A 228 1.43 -7.10 15.69
N ASN A 229 0.23 -6.64 15.92
CA ASN A 229 -0.79 -6.60 14.89
C ASN A 229 -0.59 -5.36 14.01
N ILE A 230 -0.70 -5.53 12.69
CA ILE A 230 -0.62 -4.44 11.72
C ILE A 230 -1.99 -4.21 11.11
N LYS A 231 -2.49 -2.99 11.25
CA LYS A 231 -3.79 -2.59 10.73
C LYS A 231 -3.67 -2.08 9.30
N HIS A 232 -4.50 -2.63 8.42
CA HIS A 232 -4.72 -2.13 7.08
C HIS A 232 -6.12 -1.55 6.96
N MET A 233 -6.23 -0.34 6.45
CA MET A 233 -7.50 0.21 6.01
C MET A 233 -7.71 -0.13 4.54
N LEU A 234 -8.87 -0.69 4.23
CA LEU A 234 -9.30 -1.00 2.86
C LEU A 234 -10.49 -0.12 2.50
N VAL A 235 -10.45 0.49 1.32
CA VAL A 235 -11.53 1.35 0.81
C VAL A 235 -11.82 1.00 -0.64
N LEU A 236 -13.09 0.79 -0.95
CA LEU A 236 -13.60 0.78 -2.32
C LEU A 236 -14.34 2.10 -2.56
N GLY A 237 -13.78 2.95 -3.40
CA GLY A 237 -14.40 4.17 -3.88
C GLY A 237 -14.91 4.01 -5.32
N GLN A 238 -15.99 4.69 -5.65
CA GLN A 238 -16.45 4.86 -7.02
C GLN A 238 -16.32 6.33 -7.42
N LYS A 239 -15.69 6.59 -8.58
CA LYS A 239 -15.54 7.96 -9.11
C LYS A 239 -16.91 8.63 -9.22
N ARG A 240 -17.06 9.79 -8.57
CA ARG A 240 -18.26 10.61 -8.69
C ARG A 240 -18.39 11.16 -10.10
N LEU A 241 -19.63 11.26 -10.56
CA LEU A 241 -19.93 12.05 -11.75
C LEU A 241 -19.83 13.51 -11.34
N LEU A 242 -18.98 14.29 -12.01
CA LEU A 242 -19.02 15.74 -11.86
C LEU A 242 -20.39 16.20 -12.34
N SER A 243 -21.17 16.80 -11.46
CA SER A 243 -22.37 17.53 -11.86
C SER A 243 -21.92 18.65 -12.80
N ARG A 244 -22.39 18.60 -14.03
CA ARG A 244 -22.20 19.68 -15.02
C ARG A 244 -22.92 20.94 -14.58
#